data_4ba6818c823dc1a6dedeae2e3ede346b
#
_entry.id   4ba6818c823dc1a6dedeae2e3ede346b
#
_cell.length_a   1.000
_cell.length_b   1.000
_cell.length_c   1.000
_cell.angle_alpha   90.00
_cell.angle_beta   90.00
_cell.angle_gamma   90.00
#
_symmetry.space_group_name_H-M   'P 1'
#
loop_
_entity.id
_entity.type
_entity.pdbx_description
1 polymer ?
#
loop_
_entity_poly.entity_id
_entity_poly.type
_entity_poly.pdbx_seq_one_letter_code
_entity_poly.pdbx_strand_id
1 'polypeptide(L)'
;MDLHAKDKTQHPENVELLSAQKPITDFKGLLTTIISAVVCFGIYSILPYSTDANKGIALLIFVAALWFTEAVHITVTALMVPILAVVLGFPDMDIKKAMAGFADPTIYIFFGGFALATALHMQRLDRKIAVSLLRLSRGNMKVAVLMLFAVTAFLSMWISNTATAAMMLPLAMGMMSHLDQEKERKTYVFVLLGIAYCASIGGLGTVVGSPPNMIAAKALNLDFVGWMKLGLPMMLLILPLMLFSMYVILKPNLNERVEVKEESIPWTLHRVIALLIFLAAAVAWVFSSKIKAAFGISNPDTVIALIAAVAVVVFGVAQWKEVARNTDWGVLMLFGGGISLSALLQSSGASEALGQQVASTFSHSPALLVIFVVAAFIIFLTEFTSNTASAALLVPIFASIATQMGLPEQVLVFVIGIGASCAFMLPVATPPNAIVFGTGLIKQREMMNVGLLLNVLCIVLVALWAYFVLMP
;
A
#
# COMPACT_ATOMS: atom_id res chain seq x y z
N MET A 1 -2.93 -54.99 -41.39
CA MET A 1 -2.07 -54.25 -42.31
C MET A 1 -2.60 -52.82 -42.34
N ASP A 2 -2.08 -51.80 -41.73
CA ASP A 2 -0.82 -51.52 -41.09
C ASP A 2 -1.09 -50.69 -39.83
N LEU A 3 -0.57 -51.17 -38.74
CA LEU A 3 -0.36 -50.44 -37.49
C LEU A 3 0.97 -49.70 -37.64
N HIS A 4 1.00 -48.36 -37.75
CA HIS A 4 2.09 -47.45 -37.37
C HIS A 4 1.82 -46.03 -37.85
N ALA A 5 1.11 -45.24 -37.05
CA ALA A 5 1.25 -43.81 -37.10
C ALA A 5 1.72 -43.34 -35.72
N LYS A 6 2.99 -42.99 -35.65
CA LYS A 6 3.74 -42.48 -34.50
C LYS A 6 3.16 -41.18 -34.03
N ASP A 7 2.73 -41.19 -32.79
CA ASP A 7 2.56 -39.98 -31.97
C ASP A 7 3.91 -39.29 -31.85
N LYS A 8 4.06 -38.16 -32.52
CA LYS A 8 5.18 -37.20 -32.42
C LYS A 8 4.63 -35.80 -32.29
N THR A 9 4.09 -35.51 -31.14
CA THR A 9 3.90 -34.14 -30.68
C THR A 9 4.41 -33.99 -29.24
N GLN A 10 5.71 -34.23 -29.10
CA GLN A 10 6.44 -33.61 -28.00
C GLN A 10 6.67 -32.14 -28.40
N HIS A 11 5.94 -31.23 -27.73
CA HIS A 11 6.13 -29.79 -27.86
C HIS A 11 7.56 -29.41 -27.48
N PRO A 12 8.33 -28.74 -28.38
CA PRO A 12 9.67 -28.27 -28.05
C PRO A 12 9.73 -27.14 -27.03
N GLU A 13 8.60 -26.56 -26.68
CA GLU A 13 8.52 -25.44 -25.70
C GLU A 13 8.88 -25.80 -24.24
N ASN A 14 8.86 -27.08 -23.87
CA ASN A 14 9.21 -27.48 -22.50
C ASN A 14 10.70 -27.74 -22.29
N VAL A 15 11.53 -27.73 -23.32
CA VAL A 15 12.97 -27.95 -23.20
C VAL A 15 13.76 -26.62 -23.13
N GLU A 16 13.21 -25.53 -23.66
CA GLU A 16 13.85 -24.20 -23.54
C GLU A 16 13.69 -23.58 -22.15
N LEU A 17 12.66 -23.98 -21.37
CA LEU A 17 12.47 -23.49 -19.99
C LEU A 17 13.49 -24.05 -19.00
N LEU A 18 14.29 -25.07 -19.40
CA LEU A 18 15.38 -25.64 -18.59
C LEU A 18 16.75 -25.24 -19.10
N SER A 19 16.88 -24.47 -20.20
CA SER A 19 18.13 -23.80 -20.51
C SER A 19 18.40 -22.81 -19.39
N ALA A 20 19.39 -23.12 -18.56
CA ALA A 20 19.82 -22.36 -17.42
C ALA A 20 19.80 -20.85 -17.73
N GLN A 21 18.79 -20.14 -17.25
CA GLN A 21 18.93 -18.71 -17.08
C GLN A 21 20.20 -18.54 -16.25
N LYS A 22 21.24 -17.95 -16.85
CA LYS A 22 22.45 -17.60 -16.10
C LYS A 22 21.96 -16.85 -14.86
N PRO A 23 22.38 -17.26 -13.66
CA PRO A 23 22.00 -16.53 -12.46
C PRO A 23 22.41 -15.07 -12.69
N ILE A 24 21.44 -14.18 -12.75
CA ILE A 24 21.69 -12.75 -12.83
C ILE A 24 22.14 -12.38 -11.42
N THR A 25 23.45 -12.48 -11.18
CA THR A 25 24.05 -11.98 -9.95
C THR A 25 23.95 -10.46 -10.05
N ASP A 26 23.03 -9.87 -9.31
CA ASP A 26 22.99 -8.42 -9.15
C ASP A 26 24.19 -8.00 -8.29
N PHE A 27 25.31 -7.76 -8.98
CA PHE A 27 26.55 -7.36 -8.35
C PHE A 27 26.41 -6.05 -7.58
N LYS A 28 25.53 -5.14 -8.03
CA LYS A 28 25.26 -3.87 -7.33
C LYS A 28 24.52 -4.12 -6.03
N GLY A 29 23.48 -4.94 -6.05
CA GLY A 29 22.73 -5.32 -4.86
C GLY A 29 23.61 -6.04 -3.82
N LEU A 30 24.46 -6.98 -4.27
CA LEU A 30 25.42 -7.65 -3.40
C LEU A 30 26.41 -6.65 -2.76
N LEU A 31 27.00 -5.77 -3.58
CA LEU A 31 27.94 -4.75 -3.09
C LEU A 31 27.29 -3.81 -2.08
N THR A 32 26.09 -3.32 -2.38
CA THR A 32 25.32 -2.46 -1.46
C THR A 32 25.03 -3.19 -0.14
N THR A 33 24.66 -4.46 -0.19
CA THR A 33 24.42 -5.27 1.01
C THR A 33 25.67 -5.41 1.86
N ILE A 34 26.82 -5.69 1.25
CA ILE A 34 28.10 -5.81 1.96
C ILE A 34 28.50 -4.46 2.57
N ILE A 35 28.43 -3.37 1.80
CA ILE A 35 28.75 -2.02 2.31
C ILE A 35 27.86 -1.67 3.49
N SER A 36 26.54 -1.91 3.37
CA SER A 36 25.58 -1.66 4.45
C SER A 36 25.94 -2.46 5.71
N ALA A 37 26.30 -3.72 5.56
CA ALA A 37 26.73 -4.55 6.70
C ALA A 37 28.00 -4.02 7.39
N VAL A 38 29.01 -3.60 6.61
CA VAL A 38 30.26 -3.03 7.15
C VAL A 38 29.99 -1.71 7.86
N VAL A 39 29.19 -0.82 7.26
CA VAL A 39 28.81 0.46 7.86
C VAL A 39 28.05 0.23 9.17
N CYS A 40 27.08 -0.70 9.18
CA CYS A 40 26.30 -1.01 10.37
C CYS A 40 27.15 -1.64 11.49
N PHE A 41 28.15 -2.45 11.15
CA PHE A 41 29.12 -2.95 12.13
C PHE A 41 29.97 -1.80 12.72
N GLY A 42 30.40 -0.86 11.89
CA GLY A 42 31.08 0.36 12.38
C GLY A 42 30.19 1.18 13.32
N ILE A 43 28.93 1.41 12.94
CA ILE A 43 27.96 2.14 13.78
C ILE A 43 27.74 1.41 15.11
N TYR A 44 27.52 0.09 15.08
CA TYR A 44 27.38 -0.72 16.29
C TYR A 44 28.53 -0.49 17.30
N SER A 45 29.77 -0.37 16.80
CA SER A 45 30.98 -0.24 17.62
C SER A 45 31.14 1.13 18.29
N ILE A 46 30.46 2.19 17.77
CA ILE A 46 30.60 3.56 18.28
C ILE A 46 29.35 4.06 19.05
N LEU A 47 28.24 3.35 18.99
CA LEU A 47 27.02 3.75 19.69
C LEU A 47 27.21 3.63 21.22
N PRO A 48 26.71 4.64 21.98
CA PRO A 48 26.94 4.74 23.42
C PRO A 48 25.89 4.04 24.30
N TYR A 49 25.06 3.18 23.73
CA TYR A 49 23.96 2.53 24.45
C TYR A 49 24.33 1.13 24.94
N SER A 50 23.37 0.40 25.48
CA SER A 50 23.59 -1.01 25.87
C SER A 50 23.94 -1.87 24.64
N THR A 51 24.62 -2.98 24.84
CA THR A 51 25.00 -3.90 23.75
C THR A 51 23.80 -4.31 22.89
N ASP A 52 22.66 -4.61 23.52
CA ASP A 52 21.47 -5.06 22.80
C ASP A 52 20.77 -3.92 22.08
N ALA A 53 20.73 -2.71 22.67
CA ALA A 53 20.22 -1.53 21.98
C ALA A 53 21.10 -1.18 20.77
N ASN A 54 22.42 -1.25 20.90
CA ASN A 54 23.36 -1.02 19.80
C ASN A 54 23.15 -2.04 18.67
N LYS A 55 22.96 -3.34 18.99
CA LYS A 55 22.60 -4.37 18.00
C LYS A 55 21.27 -4.04 17.31
N GLY A 56 20.25 -3.65 18.08
CA GLY A 56 18.93 -3.28 17.56
C GLY A 56 19.00 -2.10 16.60
N ILE A 57 19.71 -1.02 16.96
CA ILE A 57 19.90 0.15 16.11
C ILE A 57 20.70 -0.20 14.84
N ALA A 58 21.77 -0.97 14.97
CA ALA A 58 22.57 -1.39 13.82
C ALA A 58 21.73 -2.26 12.84
N LEU A 59 20.94 -3.19 13.37
CA LEU A 59 20.02 -4.01 12.58
C LEU A 59 18.95 -3.15 11.89
N LEU A 60 18.37 -2.19 12.60
CA LEU A 60 17.42 -1.22 12.05
C LEU A 60 18.01 -0.47 10.86
N ILE A 61 19.22 0.09 11.00
CA ILE A 61 19.90 0.83 9.94
C ILE A 61 20.21 -0.08 8.76
N PHE A 62 20.64 -1.32 9.01
CA PHE A 62 20.88 -2.30 7.96
C PHE A 62 19.62 -2.63 7.18
N VAL A 63 18.52 -2.97 7.86
CA VAL A 63 17.22 -3.25 7.23
C VAL A 63 16.70 -2.04 6.47
N ALA A 64 16.82 -0.84 7.07
CA ALA A 64 16.45 0.42 6.42
C ALA A 64 17.23 0.66 5.12
N ALA A 65 18.56 0.48 5.16
CA ALA A 65 19.42 0.62 4.00
C ALA A 65 18.99 -0.33 2.86
N LEU A 66 18.71 -1.60 3.17
CA LEU A 66 18.27 -2.57 2.17
C LEU A 66 16.87 -2.30 1.64
N TRP A 67 15.91 -1.86 2.48
CA TRP A 67 14.56 -1.53 2.04
C TRP A 67 14.52 -0.24 1.21
N PHE A 68 15.32 0.78 1.56
CA PHE A 68 15.33 2.05 0.83
C PHE A 68 16.11 1.98 -0.48
N THR A 69 17.16 1.18 -0.54
CA THR A 69 17.97 1.00 -1.76
C THR A 69 17.43 -0.10 -2.67
N GLU A 70 16.50 -0.93 -2.17
CA GLU A 70 16.03 -2.16 -2.83
C GLU A 70 17.21 -3.04 -3.34
N ALA A 71 18.32 -2.99 -2.61
CA ALA A 71 19.54 -3.73 -2.95
C ALA A 71 19.30 -5.26 -3.04
N VAL A 72 18.35 -5.74 -2.25
CA VAL A 72 17.72 -7.05 -2.36
C VAL A 72 16.20 -6.88 -2.28
N HIS A 73 15.47 -7.81 -2.87
CA HIS A 73 14.00 -7.75 -2.84
C HIS A 73 13.48 -7.55 -1.41
N ILE A 74 12.48 -6.67 -1.23
CA ILE A 74 11.94 -6.28 0.08
C ILE A 74 11.54 -7.47 0.94
N THR A 75 11.00 -8.52 0.34
CA THR A 75 10.63 -9.79 1.00
C THR A 75 11.85 -10.51 1.57
N VAL A 76 12.98 -10.51 0.83
CA VAL A 76 14.21 -11.16 1.28
C VAL A 76 14.76 -10.42 2.50
N THR A 77 14.78 -9.09 2.46
CA THR A 77 15.18 -8.27 3.61
C THR A 77 14.28 -8.56 4.84
N ALA A 78 12.96 -8.71 4.62
CA ALA A 78 12.02 -9.06 5.69
C ALA A 78 12.36 -10.41 6.35
N LEU A 79 12.73 -11.42 5.54
CA LEU A 79 13.17 -12.73 6.03
C LEU A 79 14.55 -12.69 6.71
N MET A 80 15.41 -11.72 6.36
CA MET A 80 16.68 -11.55 7.06
C MET A 80 16.51 -11.10 8.52
N VAL A 81 15.44 -10.39 8.85
CA VAL A 81 15.19 -9.90 10.22
C VAL A 81 15.21 -11.03 11.25
N PRO A 82 14.38 -12.09 11.18
CA PRO A 82 14.40 -13.17 12.16
C PRO A 82 15.72 -13.96 12.13
N ILE A 83 16.35 -14.11 10.96
CA ILE A 83 17.66 -14.79 10.86
C ILE A 83 18.72 -14.00 11.65
N LEU A 84 18.80 -12.69 11.39
CA LEU A 84 19.79 -11.83 12.07
C LEU A 84 19.48 -11.67 13.55
N ALA A 85 18.21 -11.66 13.95
CA ALA A 85 17.83 -11.65 15.36
C ALA A 85 18.44 -12.84 16.15
N VAL A 86 18.40 -14.03 15.56
CA VAL A 86 18.98 -15.23 16.17
C VAL A 86 20.52 -15.25 16.08
N VAL A 87 21.07 -14.96 14.89
CA VAL A 87 22.52 -15.01 14.64
C VAL A 87 23.30 -13.98 15.46
N LEU A 88 22.73 -12.78 15.64
CA LEU A 88 23.36 -11.74 16.46
C LEU A 88 23.19 -11.98 17.97
N GLY A 89 22.50 -13.04 18.38
CA GLY A 89 22.34 -13.43 19.77
C GLY A 89 21.63 -12.40 20.61
N PHE A 90 20.43 -11.97 20.20
CA PHE A 90 19.58 -11.16 21.06
C PHE A 90 19.06 -12.00 22.24
N PRO A 91 18.95 -11.43 23.45
CA PRO A 91 18.48 -12.16 24.62
C PRO A 91 17.11 -12.79 24.39
N ASP A 92 16.93 -14.04 24.84
CA ASP A 92 15.67 -14.79 24.77
C ASP A 92 15.04 -14.91 23.37
N MET A 93 15.84 -14.74 22.31
CA MET A 93 15.41 -14.74 20.92
C MET A 93 15.78 -16.07 20.23
N ASP A 94 14.86 -17.02 20.25
CA ASP A 94 14.92 -18.23 19.42
C ASP A 94 14.21 -17.98 18.07
N ILE A 95 14.38 -18.89 17.12
CA ILE A 95 13.77 -18.76 15.79
C ILE A 95 12.24 -18.72 15.84
N LYS A 96 11.61 -19.40 16.79
CA LYS A 96 10.16 -19.43 16.95
C LYS A 96 9.64 -18.04 17.36
N LYS A 97 10.28 -17.40 18.32
CA LYS A 97 9.97 -16.03 18.75
C LYS A 97 10.29 -15.01 17.65
N ALA A 98 11.44 -15.14 17.00
CA ALA A 98 11.84 -14.26 15.91
C ALA A 98 10.88 -14.32 14.71
N MET A 99 10.28 -15.49 14.43
CA MET A 99 9.31 -15.71 13.37
C MET A 99 7.85 -15.42 13.79
N ALA A 100 7.58 -15.10 15.05
CA ALA A 100 6.21 -14.93 15.55
C ALA A 100 5.44 -13.82 14.78
N GLY A 101 6.13 -12.77 14.35
CA GLY A 101 5.54 -11.69 13.54
C GLY A 101 4.94 -12.17 12.22
N PHE A 102 5.46 -13.25 11.62
CA PHE A 102 4.95 -13.82 10.36
C PHE A 102 3.64 -14.61 10.54
N ALA A 103 3.28 -14.95 11.77
CA ALA A 103 2.00 -15.59 12.11
C ALA A 103 0.98 -14.61 12.71
N ASP A 104 1.23 -13.30 12.62
CA ASP A 104 0.33 -12.30 13.18
C ASP A 104 -1.03 -12.34 12.47
N PRO A 105 -2.15 -12.38 13.23
CA PRO A 105 -3.50 -12.45 12.66
C PRO A 105 -3.81 -11.33 11.66
N THR A 106 -3.24 -10.14 11.82
CA THR A 106 -3.51 -9.00 10.92
C THR A 106 -3.04 -9.24 9.49
N ILE A 107 -2.01 -10.06 9.27
CA ILE A 107 -1.52 -10.45 7.93
C ILE A 107 -2.66 -11.10 7.13
N TYR A 108 -3.48 -11.91 7.79
CA TYR A 108 -4.57 -12.65 7.15
C TYR A 108 -5.79 -11.79 6.82
N ILE A 109 -5.92 -10.58 7.40
CA ILE A 109 -6.91 -9.59 6.94
C ILE A 109 -6.57 -9.14 5.51
N PHE A 110 -5.28 -8.91 5.23
CA PHE A 110 -4.80 -8.59 3.88
C PHE A 110 -4.99 -9.74 2.90
N PHE A 111 -4.66 -10.95 3.32
CA PHE A 111 -4.88 -12.13 2.50
C PHE A 111 -6.36 -12.26 2.10
N GLY A 112 -7.30 -12.07 3.05
CA GLY A 112 -8.73 -12.04 2.75
C GLY A 112 -9.13 -10.91 1.81
N GLY A 113 -8.54 -9.73 1.98
CA GLY A 113 -8.69 -8.60 1.06
C GLY A 113 -8.25 -8.93 -0.37
N PHE A 114 -7.08 -9.57 -0.56
CA PHE A 114 -6.61 -10.04 -1.86
C PHE A 114 -7.53 -11.10 -2.47
N ALA A 115 -8.07 -12.02 -1.69
CA ALA A 115 -9.02 -13.02 -2.16
C ALA A 115 -10.33 -12.37 -2.64
N LEU A 116 -10.87 -11.41 -1.88
CA LEU A 116 -12.07 -10.65 -2.27
C LEU A 116 -11.82 -9.80 -3.53
N ALA A 117 -10.68 -9.11 -3.60
CA ALA A 117 -10.28 -8.34 -4.78
C ALA A 117 -10.18 -9.25 -6.02
N THR A 118 -9.57 -10.43 -5.87
CA THR A 118 -9.49 -11.45 -6.93
C THR A 118 -10.88 -11.89 -7.38
N ALA A 119 -11.80 -12.14 -6.45
CA ALA A 119 -13.18 -12.52 -6.77
C ALA A 119 -13.89 -11.45 -7.59
N LEU A 120 -13.78 -10.18 -7.19
CA LEU A 120 -14.37 -9.05 -7.93
C LEU A 120 -13.78 -8.95 -9.34
N HIS A 121 -12.47 -9.09 -9.47
CA HIS A 121 -11.75 -9.01 -10.73
C HIS A 121 -12.07 -10.18 -11.67
N MET A 122 -11.99 -11.42 -11.20
CA MET A 122 -12.30 -12.61 -12.02
C MET A 122 -13.74 -12.61 -12.52
N GLN A 123 -14.67 -12.08 -11.72
CA GLN A 123 -16.07 -11.93 -12.09
C GLN A 123 -16.35 -10.62 -12.87
N ARG A 124 -15.33 -9.78 -13.13
CA ARG A 124 -15.44 -8.48 -13.82
C ARG A 124 -16.46 -7.54 -13.18
N LEU A 125 -16.70 -7.68 -11.89
CA LEU A 125 -17.62 -6.84 -11.13
C LEU A 125 -17.09 -5.41 -10.97
N ASP A 126 -15.80 -5.27 -10.76
CA ASP A 126 -15.06 -4.02 -10.76
C ASP A 126 -15.35 -3.21 -12.03
N ARG A 127 -15.17 -3.83 -13.19
CA ARG A 127 -15.46 -3.24 -14.51
C ARG A 127 -16.94 -2.95 -14.71
N LYS A 128 -17.81 -3.88 -14.28
CA LYS A 128 -19.27 -3.69 -14.38
C LYS A 128 -19.73 -2.47 -13.60
N ILE A 129 -19.24 -2.30 -12.37
CA ILE A 129 -19.54 -1.15 -11.52
C ILE A 129 -19.06 0.14 -12.21
N ALA A 130 -17.81 0.16 -12.68
CA ALA A 130 -17.23 1.34 -13.34
C ALA A 130 -18.02 1.76 -14.57
N VAL A 131 -18.28 0.84 -15.49
CA VAL A 131 -19.05 1.14 -16.74
C VAL A 131 -20.47 1.57 -16.41
N SER A 132 -21.13 0.92 -15.45
CA SER A 132 -22.51 1.27 -15.08
C SER A 132 -22.62 2.69 -14.51
N LEU A 133 -21.66 3.11 -13.70
CA LEU A 133 -21.62 4.47 -13.15
C LEU A 133 -21.24 5.51 -14.22
N LEU A 134 -20.26 5.21 -15.08
CA LEU A 134 -19.89 6.12 -16.18
C LEU A 134 -21.06 6.41 -17.13
N ARG A 135 -21.97 5.47 -17.35
CA ARG A 135 -23.18 5.69 -18.16
C ARG A 135 -24.09 6.80 -17.62
N LEU A 136 -24.09 7.02 -16.30
CA LEU A 136 -24.88 8.08 -15.68
C LEU A 136 -24.40 9.49 -16.08
N SER A 137 -23.19 9.62 -16.63
CA SER A 137 -22.64 10.90 -17.11
C SER A 137 -23.40 11.45 -18.33
N ARG A 138 -24.13 10.60 -19.05
CA ARG A 138 -24.88 10.96 -20.26
C ARG A 138 -24.04 11.73 -21.29
N GLY A 139 -22.77 11.42 -21.40
CA GLY A 139 -21.84 12.06 -22.32
C GLY A 139 -21.29 13.42 -21.87
N ASN A 140 -21.56 13.86 -20.65
CA ASN A 140 -20.97 15.07 -20.10
C ASN A 140 -19.57 14.75 -19.54
N MET A 141 -18.53 15.37 -20.11
CA MET A 141 -17.13 15.14 -19.74
C MET A 141 -16.84 15.44 -18.25
N LYS A 142 -17.35 16.56 -17.72
CA LYS A 142 -17.13 16.92 -16.31
C LYS A 142 -17.67 15.85 -15.37
N VAL A 143 -18.91 15.41 -15.65
CA VAL A 143 -19.59 14.38 -14.84
C VAL A 143 -18.87 13.03 -15.00
N ALA A 144 -18.48 12.67 -16.23
CA ALA A 144 -17.78 11.41 -16.50
C ALA A 144 -16.44 11.33 -15.76
N VAL A 145 -15.64 12.40 -15.78
CA VAL A 145 -14.35 12.47 -15.09
C VAL A 145 -14.52 12.40 -13.58
N LEU A 146 -15.48 13.16 -13.01
CA LEU A 146 -15.76 13.08 -11.57
C LEU A 146 -16.25 11.71 -11.14
N MET A 147 -17.12 11.07 -11.95
CA MET A 147 -17.56 9.69 -11.69
C MET A 147 -16.40 8.69 -11.81
N LEU A 148 -15.54 8.83 -12.83
CA LEU A 148 -14.34 8.01 -12.98
C LEU A 148 -13.45 8.11 -11.74
N PHE A 149 -13.19 9.29 -11.24
CA PHE A 149 -12.39 9.54 -10.04
C PHE A 149 -13.05 8.98 -8.78
N ALA A 150 -14.34 9.21 -8.61
CA ALA A 150 -15.10 8.68 -7.47
C ALA A 150 -15.11 7.14 -7.45
N VAL A 151 -15.33 6.51 -8.62
CA VAL A 151 -15.29 5.05 -8.76
C VAL A 151 -13.87 4.52 -8.51
N THR A 152 -12.85 5.18 -9.06
CA THR A 152 -11.44 4.80 -8.82
C THR A 152 -11.12 4.84 -7.33
N ALA A 153 -11.45 5.92 -6.64
CA ALA A 153 -11.22 6.04 -5.21
C ALA A 153 -12.01 4.98 -4.41
N PHE A 154 -13.30 4.78 -4.74
CA PHE A 154 -14.14 3.80 -4.06
C PHE A 154 -13.63 2.36 -4.25
N LEU A 155 -13.27 1.96 -5.47
CA LEU A 155 -12.76 0.61 -5.72
C LEU A 155 -11.40 0.40 -5.07
N SER A 156 -10.54 1.43 -5.05
CA SER A 156 -9.22 1.34 -4.43
C SER A 156 -9.26 1.22 -2.90
N MET A 157 -10.39 1.49 -2.26
CA MET A 157 -10.58 1.14 -0.86
C MET A 157 -10.55 -0.37 -0.59
N TRP A 158 -10.83 -1.20 -1.60
CA TRP A 158 -11.06 -2.64 -1.48
C TRP A 158 -10.15 -3.49 -2.34
N ILE A 159 -9.61 -2.90 -3.40
CA ILE A 159 -8.74 -3.54 -4.39
C ILE A 159 -7.40 -2.78 -4.36
N SER A 160 -6.29 -3.45 -4.68
CA SER A 160 -4.99 -2.78 -4.71
C SER A 160 -5.00 -1.56 -5.65
N ASN A 161 -4.29 -0.49 -5.25
CA ASN A 161 -4.17 0.74 -6.02
C ASN A 161 -3.68 0.47 -7.45
N THR A 162 -2.73 -0.46 -7.59
CA THR A 162 -2.17 -0.90 -8.88
C THR A 162 -3.23 -1.50 -9.79
N ALA A 163 -4.01 -2.47 -9.28
CA ALA A 163 -5.06 -3.13 -10.05
C ALA A 163 -6.16 -2.14 -10.44
N THR A 164 -6.54 -1.24 -9.52
CA THR A 164 -7.54 -0.21 -9.77
C THR A 164 -7.08 0.75 -10.88
N ALA A 165 -5.86 1.27 -10.81
CA ALA A 165 -5.32 2.16 -11.84
C ALA A 165 -5.22 1.46 -13.21
N ALA A 166 -4.71 0.22 -13.25
CA ALA A 166 -4.58 -0.57 -14.47
C ALA A 166 -5.93 -0.84 -15.14
N MET A 167 -7.00 -1.07 -14.36
CA MET A 167 -8.35 -1.28 -14.87
C MET A 167 -8.99 0.02 -15.36
N MET A 168 -8.80 1.13 -14.64
CA MET A 168 -9.42 2.41 -14.98
C MET A 168 -8.77 3.10 -16.17
N LEU A 169 -7.48 2.86 -16.41
CA LEU A 169 -6.75 3.45 -17.53
C LEU A 169 -7.38 3.15 -18.89
N PRO A 170 -7.67 1.90 -19.29
CA PRO A 170 -8.34 1.62 -20.57
C PRO A 170 -9.73 2.24 -20.69
N LEU A 171 -10.49 2.34 -19.59
CA LEU A 171 -11.80 2.98 -19.56
C LEU A 171 -11.68 4.49 -19.85
N ALA A 172 -10.72 5.15 -19.22
CA ALA A 172 -10.43 6.57 -19.45
C ALA A 172 -9.96 6.83 -20.90
N MET A 173 -9.03 6.01 -21.39
CA MET A 173 -8.56 6.12 -22.78
C MET A 173 -9.68 5.89 -23.78
N GLY A 174 -10.57 4.92 -23.52
CA GLY A 174 -11.74 4.68 -24.33
C GLY A 174 -12.74 5.85 -24.30
N MET A 175 -12.95 6.45 -23.13
CA MET A 175 -13.81 7.61 -22.94
C MET A 175 -13.32 8.84 -23.73
N MET A 176 -12.02 9.02 -23.84
CA MET A 176 -11.37 10.15 -24.51
C MET A 176 -10.95 9.85 -25.96
N SER A 177 -11.27 8.67 -26.51
CA SER A 177 -10.74 8.19 -27.79
C SER A 177 -11.07 9.08 -29.00
N HIS A 178 -12.11 9.90 -28.90
CA HIS A 178 -12.55 10.83 -29.95
C HIS A 178 -11.87 12.21 -29.84
N LEU A 179 -11.17 12.49 -28.74
CA LEU A 179 -10.47 13.76 -28.55
C LEU A 179 -9.10 13.73 -29.24
N ASP A 180 -8.73 14.86 -29.85
CA ASP A 180 -7.40 15.05 -30.41
C ASP A 180 -6.34 15.12 -29.28
N GLN A 181 -5.44 14.14 -29.26
CA GLN A 181 -4.44 14.01 -28.17
C GLN A 181 -3.49 15.20 -28.09
N GLU A 182 -3.15 15.86 -29.21
CA GLU A 182 -2.26 17.01 -29.19
C GLU A 182 -2.96 18.27 -28.68
N LYS A 183 -4.18 18.52 -29.14
CA LYS A 183 -4.94 19.71 -28.75
C LYS A 183 -5.47 19.62 -27.33
N GLU A 184 -5.96 18.44 -26.92
CA GLU A 184 -6.57 18.19 -25.62
C GLU A 184 -5.58 17.49 -24.64
N ARG A 185 -4.29 17.64 -24.88
CA ARG A 185 -3.26 16.98 -24.09
C ARG A 185 -3.37 17.25 -22.59
N LYS A 186 -3.71 18.46 -22.19
CA LYS A 186 -3.88 18.83 -20.77
C LYS A 186 -5.05 18.08 -20.12
N THR A 187 -6.10 17.82 -20.88
CA THR A 187 -7.26 17.04 -20.46
C THR A 187 -6.89 15.58 -20.29
N TYR A 188 -6.11 15.00 -21.22
CA TYR A 188 -5.55 13.65 -21.06
C TYR A 188 -4.69 13.54 -19.79
N VAL A 189 -3.76 14.45 -19.58
CA VAL A 189 -2.88 14.47 -18.40
C VAL A 189 -3.71 14.58 -17.12
N PHE A 190 -4.74 15.44 -17.10
CA PHE A 190 -5.62 15.61 -15.95
C PHE A 190 -6.36 14.30 -15.60
N VAL A 191 -6.94 13.63 -16.59
CA VAL A 191 -7.68 12.39 -16.36
C VAL A 191 -6.76 11.26 -15.93
N LEU A 192 -5.62 11.12 -16.57
CA LEU A 192 -4.65 10.05 -16.27
C LEU A 192 -4.02 10.21 -14.88
N LEU A 193 -3.53 11.41 -14.53
CA LEU A 193 -3.02 11.67 -13.19
C LEU A 193 -4.11 11.49 -12.13
N GLY A 194 -5.33 11.93 -12.44
CA GLY A 194 -6.47 11.76 -11.54
C GLY A 194 -6.77 10.31 -11.21
N ILE A 195 -6.64 9.38 -12.17
CA ILE A 195 -6.77 7.94 -11.92
C ILE A 195 -5.70 7.46 -10.94
N ALA A 196 -4.42 7.78 -11.20
CA ALA A 196 -3.33 7.35 -10.34
C ALA A 196 -3.47 7.89 -8.92
N TYR A 197 -3.79 9.16 -8.79
CA TYR A 197 -3.94 9.81 -7.49
C TYR A 197 -5.21 9.36 -6.76
N CYS A 198 -6.34 9.20 -7.45
CA CYS A 198 -7.55 8.63 -6.86
C CYS A 198 -7.35 7.19 -6.40
N ALA A 199 -6.55 6.39 -7.11
CA ALA A 199 -6.21 5.05 -6.68
C ALA A 199 -5.39 5.08 -5.39
N SER A 200 -4.36 5.92 -5.30
CA SER A 200 -3.53 6.05 -4.10
C SER A 200 -4.31 6.63 -2.90
N ILE A 201 -5.07 7.72 -3.12
CA ILE A 201 -5.87 8.38 -2.09
C ILE A 201 -7.02 7.48 -1.63
N GLY A 202 -7.71 6.81 -2.57
CA GLY A 202 -8.80 5.88 -2.28
C GLY A 202 -8.36 4.76 -1.35
N GLY A 203 -7.15 4.23 -1.55
CA GLY A 203 -6.56 3.22 -0.70
C GLY A 203 -6.48 3.60 0.78
N LEU A 204 -6.48 4.89 1.14
CA LEU A 204 -6.49 5.34 2.55
C LEU A 204 -7.76 4.97 3.31
N GLY A 205 -8.90 4.83 2.60
CA GLY A 205 -10.23 4.74 3.20
C GLY A 205 -10.46 3.52 4.08
N THR A 206 -9.80 2.39 3.81
CA THR A 206 -9.92 1.16 4.62
C THR A 206 -8.57 0.58 4.98
N VAL A 207 -8.56 -0.34 5.94
CA VAL A 207 -7.36 -1.08 6.35
C VAL A 207 -6.77 -1.88 5.18
N VAL A 208 -7.60 -2.50 4.34
CA VAL A 208 -7.16 -3.37 3.24
C VAL A 208 -6.82 -2.61 1.96
N GLY A 209 -7.15 -1.32 1.87
CA GLY A 209 -6.92 -0.52 0.67
C GLY A 209 -5.43 -0.22 0.42
N SER A 210 -4.62 -0.10 1.47
CA SER A 210 -3.18 0.16 1.34
C SER A 210 -2.38 -0.46 2.49
N PRO A 211 -1.22 -1.08 2.22
CA PRO A 211 -0.36 -1.68 3.24
C PRO A 211 0.05 -0.75 4.40
N PRO A 212 0.43 0.51 4.20
CA PRO A 212 0.73 1.43 5.30
C PRO A 212 -0.40 1.58 6.32
N ASN A 213 -1.66 1.51 5.87
CA ASN A 213 -2.82 1.61 6.76
C ASN A 213 -2.85 0.49 7.80
N MET A 214 -2.60 -0.76 7.35
CA MET A 214 -2.60 -1.91 8.24
C MET A 214 -1.47 -1.83 9.25
N ILE A 215 -0.28 -1.39 8.82
CA ILE A 215 0.88 -1.23 9.71
C ILE A 215 0.54 -0.22 10.81
N ALA A 216 -0.02 0.92 10.45
CA ALA A 216 -0.44 1.95 11.39
C ALA A 216 -1.61 1.49 12.27
N ALA A 217 -2.64 0.85 11.69
CA ALA A 217 -3.77 0.30 12.44
C ALA A 217 -3.33 -0.75 13.46
N LYS A 218 -2.39 -1.63 13.07
CA LYS A 218 -1.81 -2.64 13.97
C LYS A 218 -1.06 -1.99 15.13
N ALA A 219 -0.20 -1.01 14.87
CA ALA A 219 0.55 -0.30 15.91
C ALA A 219 -0.39 0.37 16.92
N LEU A 220 -1.52 0.91 16.44
CA LEU A 220 -2.52 1.59 17.28
C LEU A 220 -3.60 0.65 17.85
N ASN A 221 -3.50 -0.66 17.62
CA ASN A 221 -4.50 -1.66 18.01
C ASN A 221 -5.92 -1.33 17.54
N LEU A 222 -6.04 -0.74 16.34
CA LEU A 222 -7.32 -0.40 15.72
C LEU A 222 -7.89 -1.59 14.97
N ASP A 223 -9.21 -1.78 15.10
CA ASP A 223 -9.99 -2.67 14.25
C ASP A 223 -10.29 -2.00 12.89
N PHE A 224 -11.01 -2.70 12.03
CA PHE A 224 -11.37 -2.22 10.69
C PHE A 224 -12.09 -0.87 10.74
N VAL A 225 -13.07 -0.71 11.62
CA VAL A 225 -13.83 0.54 11.79
C VAL A 225 -13.00 1.63 12.45
N GLY A 226 -12.15 1.26 13.41
CA GLY A 226 -11.19 2.17 14.04
C GLY A 226 -10.33 2.88 13.03
N TRP A 227 -9.75 2.12 12.06
CA TRP A 227 -9.02 2.73 10.96
C TRP A 227 -9.90 3.59 10.05
N MET A 228 -11.09 3.10 9.67
CA MET A 228 -12.00 3.87 8.80
C MET A 228 -12.35 5.25 9.37
N LYS A 229 -12.46 5.39 10.69
CA LYS A 229 -12.70 6.68 11.35
C LYS A 229 -11.55 7.69 11.13
N LEU A 230 -10.34 7.21 10.87
CA LEU A 230 -9.18 8.05 10.57
C LEU A 230 -8.94 8.20 9.06
N GLY A 231 -8.93 7.09 8.35
CA GLY A 231 -8.57 7.03 6.93
C GLY A 231 -9.63 7.59 6.00
N LEU A 232 -10.90 7.29 6.24
CA LEU A 232 -11.99 7.74 5.36
C LEU A 232 -12.17 9.27 5.36
N PRO A 233 -12.21 9.98 6.53
CA PRO A 233 -12.22 11.43 6.51
C PRO A 233 -11.00 12.03 5.81
N MET A 234 -9.82 11.47 6.02
CA MET A 234 -8.59 11.94 5.37
C MET A 234 -8.65 11.76 3.84
N MET A 235 -9.11 10.60 3.36
CA MET A 235 -9.37 10.36 1.95
C MET A 235 -10.31 11.42 1.36
N LEU A 236 -11.43 11.68 2.04
CA LEU A 236 -12.44 12.64 1.60
C LEU A 236 -11.94 14.10 1.60
N LEU A 237 -10.98 14.44 2.45
CA LEU A 237 -10.35 15.76 2.47
C LEU A 237 -9.25 15.91 1.43
N ILE A 238 -8.45 14.87 1.18
CA ILE A 238 -7.37 14.91 0.18
C ILE A 238 -7.92 14.93 -1.25
N LEU A 239 -9.04 14.25 -1.54
CA LEU A 239 -9.64 14.22 -2.89
C LEU A 239 -9.94 15.62 -3.46
N PRO A 240 -10.59 16.56 -2.74
CA PRO A 240 -10.78 17.93 -3.22
C PRO A 240 -9.46 18.70 -3.40
N LEU A 241 -8.47 18.49 -2.52
CA LEU A 241 -7.15 19.12 -2.65
C LEU A 241 -6.43 18.61 -3.91
N MET A 242 -6.56 17.33 -4.20
CA MET A 242 -6.07 16.73 -5.45
C MET A 242 -6.73 17.39 -6.67
N LEU A 243 -8.05 17.47 -6.70
CA LEU A 243 -8.77 18.13 -7.79
C LEU A 243 -8.35 19.58 -7.95
N PHE A 244 -8.20 20.29 -6.84
CA PHE A 244 -7.73 21.69 -6.84
C PHE A 244 -6.32 21.81 -7.43
N SER A 245 -5.35 21.04 -6.94
CA SER A 245 -3.96 21.11 -7.42
C SER A 245 -3.85 20.78 -8.90
N MET A 246 -4.55 19.75 -9.35
CA MET A 246 -4.59 19.34 -10.75
C MET A 246 -5.26 20.39 -11.64
N TYR A 247 -6.39 20.95 -11.20
CA TYR A 247 -7.14 21.93 -12.00
C TYR A 247 -6.37 23.25 -12.15
N VAL A 248 -5.75 23.74 -11.08
CA VAL A 248 -4.97 24.99 -11.09
C VAL A 248 -3.76 24.90 -12.03
N ILE A 249 -3.06 23.76 -12.02
CA ILE A 249 -1.83 23.59 -12.81
C ILE A 249 -2.13 23.19 -14.26
N LEU A 250 -3.03 22.26 -14.49
CA LEU A 250 -3.26 21.69 -15.81
C LEU A 250 -4.31 22.45 -16.63
N LYS A 251 -5.30 23.06 -15.96
CA LYS A 251 -6.42 23.79 -16.61
C LYS A 251 -7.05 22.98 -17.76
N PRO A 252 -7.65 21.81 -17.47
CA PRO A 252 -8.18 20.91 -18.48
C PRO A 252 -9.41 21.53 -19.17
N ASN A 253 -9.64 21.20 -20.44
CA ASN A 253 -10.89 21.49 -21.12
C ASN A 253 -11.89 20.35 -20.88
N LEU A 254 -12.87 20.57 -20.03
CA LEU A 254 -13.88 19.58 -19.67
C LEU A 254 -15.25 19.86 -20.31
N ASN A 255 -15.31 20.70 -21.35
CA ASN A 255 -16.58 21.07 -22.01
C ASN A 255 -16.93 20.11 -23.16
N GLU A 256 -16.02 19.25 -23.55
CA GLU A 256 -16.22 18.25 -24.60
C GLU A 256 -17.26 17.19 -24.20
N ARG A 257 -17.77 16.46 -25.18
CA ARG A 257 -18.62 15.30 -24.95
C ARG A 257 -17.74 14.04 -24.90
N VAL A 258 -18.17 13.05 -24.14
CA VAL A 258 -17.50 11.75 -24.04
C VAL A 258 -18.39 10.64 -24.59
N GLU A 259 -17.76 9.65 -25.22
CA GLU A 259 -18.42 8.42 -25.60
C GLU A 259 -18.12 7.34 -24.57
N VAL A 260 -19.14 6.93 -23.82
CA VAL A 260 -19.03 5.75 -22.96
C VAL A 260 -19.45 4.55 -23.77
N LYS A 261 -18.47 3.72 -24.19
CA LYS A 261 -18.75 2.48 -24.91
C LYS A 261 -19.67 1.59 -24.08
N GLU A 262 -20.77 1.16 -24.69
CA GLU A 262 -21.68 0.21 -24.08
C GLU A 262 -21.04 -1.16 -24.01
N GLU A 263 -20.60 -1.56 -22.83
CA GLU A 263 -20.21 -2.94 -22.55
C GLU A 263 -21.32 -3.60 -21.73
N SER A 264 -22.02 -4.55 -22.33
CA SER A 264 -23.02 -5.34 -21.60
C SER A 264 -22.34 -6.48 -20.87
N ILE A 265 -22.20 -6.35 -19.56
CA ILE A 265 -21.69 -7.42 -18.69
C ILE A 265 -22.93 -8.04 -18.00
N PRO A 266 -23.43 -9.23 -18.44
CA PRO A 266 -24.65 -9.83 -17.90
C PRO A 266 -24.44 -10.27 -16.45
N TRP A 267 -25.51 -10.37 -15.69
CA TRP A 267 -25.48 -11.01 -14.37
C TRP A 267 -25.41 -12.53 -14.52
N THR A 268 -24.45 -13.16 -13.83
CA THR A 268 -24.32 -14.59 -13.71
C THR A 268 -24.42 -14.98 -12.23
N LEU A 269 -24.73 -16.24 -11.95
CA LEU A 269 -24.81 -16.74 -10.58
C LEU A 269 -23.50 -16.46 -9.80
N HIS A 270 -22.33 -16.71 -10.40
CA HIS A 270 -21.04 -16.47 -9.77
C HIS A 270 -20.80 -14.99 -9.48
N ARG A 271 -21.27 -14.07 -10.33
CA ARG A 271 -21.19 -12.62 -10.07
C ARG A 271 -22.05 -12.21 -8.88
N VAL A 272 -23.24 -12.77 -8.77
CA VAL A 272 -24.13 -12.51 -7.64
C VAL A 272 -23.50 -13.06 -6.36
N ILE A 273 -22.98 -14.29 -6.39
CA ILE A 273 -22.29 -14.90 -5.23
C ILE A 273 -21.07 -14.07 -4.82
N ALA A 274 -20.24 -13.63 -5.78
CA ALA A 274 -19.09 -12.76 -5.50
C ALA A 274 -19.48 -11.46 -4.80
N LEU A 275 -20.54 -10.82 -5.31
CA LEU A 275 -21.06 -9.59 -4.71
C LEU A 275 -21.61 -9.84 -3.30
N LEU A 276 -22.33 -10.95 -3.09
CA LEU A 276 -22.86 -11.31 -1.77
C LEU A 276 -21.74 -11.62 -0.76
N ILE A 277 -20.69 -12.35 -1.15
CA ILE A 277 -19.53 -12.62 -0.28
C ILE A 277 -18.86 -11.28 0.09
N PHE A 278 -18.63 -10.40 -0.89
CA PHE A 278 -18.02 -9.10 -0.65
C PHE A 278 -18.85 -8.25 0.31
N LEU A 279 -20.14 -8.10 0.06
CA LEU A 279 -21.04 -7.30 0.91
C LEU A 279 -21.15 -7.90 2.32
N ALA A 280 -21.24 -9.24 2.43
CA ALA A 280 -21.28 -9.92 3.72
C ALA A 280 -19.99 -9.67 4.53
N ALA A 281 -18.81 -9.75 3.89
CA ALA A 281 -17.54 -9.45 4.53
C ALA A 281 -17.46 -7.97 4.97
N ALA A 282 -17.83 -7.03 4.10
CA ALA A 282 -17.82 -5.60 4.40
C ALA A 282 -18.75 -5.26 5.56
N VAL A 283 -19.99 -5.80 5.57
CA VAL A 283 -20.94 -5.62 6.68
C VAL A 283 -20.41 -6.26 7.95
N ALA A 284 -19.86 -7.48 7.88
CA ALA A 284 -19.31 -8.16 9.04
C ALA A 284 -18.13 -7.38 9.67
N TRP A 285 -17.25 -6.77 8.86
CA TRP A 285 -16.18 -5.89 9.35
C TRP A 285 -16.73 -4.64 10.06
N VAL A 286 -17.79 -4.00 9.52
CA VAL A 286 -18.43 -2.87 10.19
C VAL A 286 -19.00 -3.25 11.55
N PHE A 287 -19.47 -4.48 11.69
CA PHE A 287 -20.01 -4.99 12.95
C PHE A 287 -19.04 -5.86 13.74
N SER A 288 -17.75 -5.85 13.43
CA SER A 288 -16.75 -6.75 14.03
C SER A 288 -16.67 -6.63 15.56
N SER A 289 -16.78 -5.42 16.11
CA SER A 289 -16.81 -5.21 17.55
C SER A 289 -18.04 -5.86 18.23
N LYS A 290 -19.20 -5.86 17.56
CA LYS A 290 -20.41 -6.54 18.04
C LYS A 290 -20.28 -8.06 17.94
N ILE A 291 -19.65 -8.56 16.86
CA ILE A 291 -19.35 -9.98 16.67
C ILE A 291 -18.40 -10.45 17.77
N LYS A 292 -17.37 -9.67 18.09
CA LYS A 292 -16.45 -9.93 19.21
C LYS A 292 -17.22 -10.11 20.52
N ALA A 293 -18.12 -9.17 20.83
CA ALA A 293 -18.89 -9.19 22.07
C ALA A 293 -19.88 -10.35 22.13
N ALA A 294 -20.54 -10.68 21.01
CA ALA A 294 -21.58 -11.72 20.97
C ALA A 294 -20.99 -13.15 20.97
N PHE A 295 -19.88 -13.38 20.30
CA PHE A 295 -19.31 -14.72 20.07
C PHE A 295 -17.98 -14.98 20.80
N GLY A 296 -17.42 -13.97 21.51
CA GLY A 296 -16.13 -14.12 22.21
C GLY A 296 -14.90 -14.28 21.30
N ILE A 297 -15.01 -13.91 20.02
CA ILE A 297 -13.93 -14.08 19.04
C ILE A 297 -12.87 -13.00 19.27
N SER A 298 -11.61 -13.39 19.53
CA SER A 298 -10.54 -12.45 19.88
C SER A 298 -10.10 -11.54 18.71
N ASN A 299 -10.10 -12.03 17.48
CA ASN A 299 -9.70 -11.29 16.28
C ASN A 299 -10.78 -11.43 15.19
N PRO A 300 -11.96 -10.79 15.34
CA PRO A 300 -13.07 -11.00 14.43
C PRO A 300 -12.76 -10.57 13.00
N ASP A 301 -12.00 -9.49 12.78
CA ASP A 301 -11.64 -9.01 11.45
C ASP A 301 -10.85 -10.06 10.66
N THR A 302 -9.92 -10.75 11.31
CA THR A 302 -9.14 -11.85 10.71
C THR A 302 -10.04 -13.03 10.37
N VAL A 303 -10.92 -13.41 11.27
CA VAL A 303 -11.84 -14.54 11.04
C VAL A 303 -12.77 -14.25 9.87
N ILE A 304 -13.32 -13.05 9.79
CA ILE A 304 -14.17 -12.58 8.68
C ILE A 304 -13.39 -12.67 7.35
N ALA A 305 -12.14 -12.17 7.34
CA ALA A 305 -11.28 -12.19 6.17
C ALA A 305 -11.01 -13.62 5.67
N LEU A 306 -10.69 -14.54 6.59
CA LEU A 306 -10.45 -15.95 6.25
C LEU A 306 -11.71 -16.67 5.77
N ILE A 307 -12.87 -16.42 6.42
CA ILE A 307 -14.15 -16.96 5.95
C ILE A 307 -14.43 -16.48 4.52
N ALA A 308 -14.22 -15.19 4.24
CA ALA A 308 -14.43 -14.63 2.91
C ALA A 308 -13.49 -15.27 1.88
N ALA A 309 -12.19 -15.43 2.18
CA ALA A 309 -11.23 -16.08 1.29
C ALA A 309 -11.60 -17.55 1.00
N VAL A 310 -12.01 -18.29 2.02
CA VAL A 310 -12.49 -19.69 1.86
C VAL A 310 -13.76 -19.71 1.02
N ALA A 311 -14.73 -18.83 1.30
CA ALA A 311 -15.99 -18.76 0.56
C ALA A 311 -15.76 -18.46 -0.93
N VAL A 312 -14.85 -17.56 -1.29
CA VAL A 312 -14.49 -17.25 -2.68
C VAL A 312 -14.10 -18.53 -3.46
N VAL A 313 -13.32 -19.42 -2.83
CA VAL A 313 -12.87 -20.67 -3.48
C VAL A 313 -13.93 -21.75 -3.43
N VAL A 314 -14.59 -21.97 -2.29
CA VAL A 314 -15.59 -23.02 -2.10
C VAL A 314 -16.82 -22.81 -2.99
N PHE A 315 -17.26 -21.56 -3.14
CA PHE A 315 -18.38 -21.24 -4.03
C PHE A 315 -17.97 -21.07 -5.51
N GLY A 316 -16.71 -21.38 -5.87
CA GLY A 316 -16.22 -21.37 -7.24
C GLY A 316 -16.20 -20.00 -7.89
N VAL A 317 -16.14 -18.92 -7.10
CA VAL A 317 -16.08 -17.54 -7.60
C VAL A 317 -14.72 -17.23 -8.21
N ALA A 318 -13.66 -17.73 -7.60
CA ALA A 318 -12.31 -17.79 -8.15
C ALA A 318 -11.64 -19.11 -7.70
N GLN A 319 -10.73 -19.63 -8.54
CA GLN A 319 -9.95 -20.81 -8.17
C GLN A 319 -8.83 -20.43 -7.20
N TRP A 320 -8.40 -21.38 -6.37
CA TRP A 320 -7.25 -21.16 -5.48
C TRP A 320 -6.00 -20.66 -6.22
N LYS A 321 -5.73 -21.21 -7.41
CA LYS A 321 -4.60 -20.79 -8.24
C LYS A 321 -4.66 -19.28 -8.59
N GLU A 322 -5.85 -18.75 -8.83
CA GLU A 322 -6.06 -17.32 -9.14
C GLU A 322 -5.89 -16.47 -7.88
N VAL A 323 -6.43 -16.91 -6.74
CA VAL A 323 -6.23 -16.23 -5.45
C VAL A 323 -4.75 -16.22 -5.10
N ALA A 324 -4.06 -17.36 -5.19
CA ALA A 324 -2.64 -17.45 -4.88
C ALA A 324 -1.77 -16.57 -5.81
N ARG A 325 -2.11 -16.50 -7.10
CA ARG A 325 -1.38 -15.69 -8.09
C ARG A 325 -1.58 -14.18 -7.87
N ASN A 326 -2.77 -13.77 -7.47
CA ASN A 326 -3.10 -12.35 -7.27
C ASN A 326 -2.86 -11.87 -5.84
N THR A 327 -2.46 -12.75 -4.93
CA THR A 327 -2.01 -12.39 -3.58
C THR A 327 -0.60 -11.84 -3.65
N ASP A 328 -0.37 -10.64 -3.11
CA ASP A 328 0.97 -10.10 -2.94
C ASP A 328 1.64 -10.71 -1.71
N TRP A 329 2.24 -11.90 -1.90
CA TRP A 329 2.97 -12.61 -0.86
C TRP A 329 4.16 -11.81 -0.33
N GLY A 330 4.75 -10.96 -1.17
CA GLY A 330 5.85 -10.09 -0.77
C GLY A 330 5.43 -9.12 0.33
N VAL A 331 4.28 -8.50 0.16
CA VAL A 331 3.69 -7.62 1.17
C VAL A 331 3.37 -8.37 2.46
N LEU A 332 2.78 -9.58 2.39
CA LEU A 332 2.49 -10.37 3.59
C LEU A 332 3.76 -10.72 4.37
N MET A 333 4.84 -11.11 3.67
CA MET A 333 6.14 -11.37 4.29
C MET A 333 6.77 -10.10 4.86
N LEU A 334 6.66 -8.97 4.16
CA LEU A 334 7.14 -7.68 4.64
C LEU A 334 6.47 -7.29 5.97
N PHE A 335 5.16 -7.51 6.12
CA PHE A 335 4.48 -7.33 7.40
C PHE A 335 5.08 -8.19 8.51
N GLY A 336 5.28 -9.47 8.25
CA GLY A 336 5.90 -10.38 9.22
C GLY A 336 7.26 -9.90 9.69
N GLY A 337 8.12 -9.50 8.74
CA GLY A 337 9.44 -8.94 9.03
C GLY A 337 9.37 -7.62 9.80
N GLY A 338 8.45 -6.71 9.43
CA GLY A 338 8.25 -5.43 10.11
C GLY A 338 7.76 -5.60 11.56
N ILE A 339 6.80 -6.50 11.80
CA ILE A 339 6.31 -6.83 13.14
C ILE A 339 7.43 -7.44 13.98
N SER A 340 8.20 -8.38 13.41
CA SER A 340 9.36 -8.98 14.09
C SER A 340 10.43 -7.94 14.42
N LEU A 341 10.73 -7.03 13.49
CA LEU A 341 11.66 -5.92 13.71
C LEU A 341 11.17 -5.01 14.84
N SER A 342 9.89 -4.61 14.82
CA SER A 342 9.29 -3.80 15.87
C SER A 342 9.43 -4.42 17.25
N ALA A 343 9.08 -5.71 17.38
CA ALA A 343 9.22 -6.45 18.63
C ALA A 343 10.68 -6.51 19.12
N LEU A 344 11.61 -6.70 18.18
CA LEU A 344 13.04 -6.74 18.46
C LEU A 344 13.59 -5.39 18.96
N LEU A 345 13.19 -4.30 18.29
CA LEU A 345 13.60 -2.95 18.69
C LEU A 345 13.08 -2.57 20.08
N GLN A 346 11.88 -3.02 20.42
CA GLN A 346 11.32 -2.82 21.78
C GLN A 346 12.07 -3.65 22.82
N SER A 347 12.25 -4.95 22.58
CA SER A 347 12.88 -5.85 23.55
C SER A 347 14.36 -5.56 23.77
N SER A 348 15.07 -5.02 22.78
CA SER A 348 16.49 -4.63 22.89
C SER A 348 16.72 -3.26 23.53
N GLY A 349 15.67 -2.45 23.74
CA GLY A 349 15.78 -1.06 24.20
C GLY A 349 16.19 -0.07 23.11
N ALA A 350 16.34 -0.53 21.85
CA ALA A 350 16.70 0.34 20.72
C ALA A 350 15.65 1.42 20.45
N SER A 351 14.36 1.08 20.50
CA SER A 351 13.26 2.04 20.32
C SER A 351 13.28 3.13 21.38
N GLU A 352 13.55 2.78 22.64
CA GLU A 352 13.64 3.73 23.73
C GLU A 352 14.84 4.69 23.56
N ALA A 353 16.01 4.14 23.23
CA ALA A 353 17.23 4.93 22.99
C ALA A 353 17.04 5.95 21.85
N LEU A 354 16.46 5.52 20.73
CA LEU A 354 16.17 6.39 19.60
C LEU A 354 15.10 7.46 19.96
N GLY A 355 14.05 7.03 20.67
CA GLY A 355 12.99 7.94 21.10
C GLY A 355 13.50 9.03 22.02
N GLN A 356 14.33 8.69 23.02
CA GLN A 356 14.96 9.65 23.93
C GLN A 356 15.89 10.62 23.21
N GLN A 357 16.68 10.15 22.24
CA GLN A 357 17.58 11.00 21.45
C GLN A 357 16.79 12.04 20.64
N VAL A 358 15.71 11.61 19.99
CA VAL A 358 14.84 12.53 19.22
C VAL A 358 14.10 13.48 20.16
N ALA A 359 13.53 12.96 21.26
CA ALA A 359 12.83 13.78 22.24
C ALA A 359 13.74 14.87 22.86
N SER A 360 14.99 14.54 23.17
CA SER A 360 15.97 15.53 23.66
C SER A 360 16.27 16.62 22.64
N THR A 361 16.36 16.24 21.37
CA THR A 361 16.64 17.19 20.26
C THR A 361 15.48 18.18 20.06
N PHE A 362 14.23 17.70 20.20
CA PHE A 362 13.02 18.49 20.00
C PHE A 362 12.36 18.97 21.31
N SER A 363 13.02 18.85 22.46
CA SER A 363 12.46 19.12 23.79
C SER A 363 11.87 20.53 23.97
N HIS A 364 12.36 21.51 23.23
CA HIS A 364 11.86 22.89 23.25
C HIS A 364 11.00 23.27 22.05
N SER A 365 10.72 22.32 21.16
CA SER A 365 9.96 22.58 19.92
C SER A 365 8.45 22.44 20.17
N PRO A 366 7.62 23.35 19.66
CA PRO A 366 6.17 23.16 19.70
C PRO A 366 5.76 21.86 19.02
N ALA A 367 4.82 21.13 19.62
CA ALA A 367 4.34 19.83 19.07
C ALA A 367 3.89 19.94 17.60
N LEU A 368 3.22 21.03 17.23
CA LEU A 368 2.82 21.30 15.85
C LEU A 368 4.01 21.32 14.88
N LEU A 369 5.13 21.94 15.26
CA LEU A 369 6.32 21.98 14.43
C LEU A 369 6.89 20.57 14.21
N VAL A 370 6.96 19.75 15.26
CA VAL A 370 7.44 18.38 15.17
C VAL A 370 6.56 17.58 14.23
N ILE A 371 5.23 17.68 14.36
CA ILE A 371 4.26 17.01 13.51
C ILE A 371 4.43 17.43 12.04
N PHE A 372 4.63 18.73 11.76
CA PHE A 372 4.92 19.24 10.41
C PHE A 372 6.21 18.67 9.83
N VAL A 373 7.29 18.64 10.62
CA VAL A 373 8.57 18.08 10.18
C VAL A 373 8.46 16.61 9.86
N VAL A 374 7.75 15.84 10.70
CA VAL A 374 7.51 14.41 10.48
C VAL A 374 6.64 14.18 9.25
N ALA A 375 5.57 14.96 9.07
CA ALA A 375 4.73 14.88 7.88
C ALA A 375 5.51 15.20 6.59
N ALA A 376 6.31 16.26 6.59
CA ALA A 376 7.18 16.59 5.48
C ALA A 376 8.20 15.49 5.20
N PHE A 377 8.85 14.98 6.24
CA PHE A 377 9.83 13.90 6.14
C PHE A 377 9.24 12.66 5.45
N ILE A 378 8.12 12.14 5.95
CA ILE A 378 7.56 10.90 5.40
C ILE A 378 7.04 11.10 3.97
N ILE A 379 6.35 12.21 3.68
CA ILE A 379 5.77 12.48 2.36
C ILE A 379 6.86 12.65 1.30
N PHE A 380 7.98 13.30 1.62
CA PHE A 380 9.10 13.39 0.69
C PHE A 380 9.91 12.09 0.60
N LEU A 381 10.10 11.38 1.71
CA LEU A 381 10.81 10.11 1.71
C LEU A 381 10.12 9.07 0.82
N THR A 382 8.80 8.96 0.93
CA THR A 382 8.01 7.95 0.20
C THR A 382 7.97 8.19 -1.32
N GLU A 383 8.40 9.36 -1.82
CA GLU A 383 8.58 9.60 -3.26
C GLU A 383 9.73 8.77 -3.86
N PHE A 384 10.72 8.41 -3.05
CA PHE A 384 11.92 7.71 -3.49
C PHE A 384 12.01 6.28 -2.96
N THR A 385 11.08 5.88 -2.10
CA THR A 385 11.11 4.59 -1.41
C THR A 385 9.75 3.93 -1.45
N SER A 386 9.70 2.61 -1.19
CA SER A 386 8.44 1.88 -1.09
C SER A 386 7.58 2.40 0.08
N ASN A 387 6.33 2.77 -0.20
CA ASN A 387 5.36 3.22 0.81
C ASN A 387 5.24 2.19 1.96
N THR A 388 5.15 0.92 1.60
CA THR A 388 5.00 -0.18 2.56
C THR A 388 6.25 -0.36 3.41
N ALA A 389 7.44 -0.34 2.79
CA ALA A 389 8.71 -0.46 3.52
C ALA A 389 8.93 0.73 4.45
N SER A 390 8.62 1.95 3.99
CA SER A 390 8.71 3.17 4.81
C SER A 390 7.80 3.09 6.04
N ALA A 391 6.54 2.67 5.85
CA ALA A 391 5.62 2.50 6.97
C ALA A 391 6.08 1.39 7.93
N ALA A 392 6.50 0.22 7.41
CA ALA A 392 6.96 -0.91 8.24
C ALA A 392 8.16 -0.55 9.11
N LEU A 393 9.05 0.29 8.58
CA LEU A 393 10.23 0.76 9.30
C LEU A 393 9.88 1.86 10.32
N LEU A 394 9.14 2.88 9.87
CA LEU A 394 9.02 4.14 10.62
C LEU A 394 7.87 4.14 11.63
N VAL A 395 6.77 3.42 11.38
CA VAL A 395 5.64 3.38 12.33
C VAL A 395 6.08 3.00 13.75
N PRO A 396 6.79 1.87 13.97
CA PRO A 396 7.19 1.50 15.34
C PRO A 396 8.18 2.48 15.97
N ILE A 397 9.05 3.11 15.17
CA ILE A 397 10.01 4.09 15.64
C ILE A 397 9.28 5.36 16.10
N PHE A 398 8.38 5.88 15.26
CA PHE A 398 7.65 7.11 15.57
C PHE A 398 6.57 6.91 16.64
N ALA A 399 6.06 5.71 16.85
CA ALA A 399 5.28 5.35 18.02
C ALA A 399 6.08 5.54 19.31
N SER A 400 7.30 5.01 19.36
CA SER A 400 8.20 5.18 20.51
C SER A 400 8.61 6.65 20.70
N ILE A 401 8.93 7.38 19.62
CA ILE A 401 9.25 8.82 19.68
C ILE A 401 8.09 9.62 20.27
N ALA A 402 6.86 9.37 19.81
CA ALA A 402 5.68 10.06 20.35
C ALA A 402 5.56 9.86 21.86
N THR A 403 5.67 8.63 22.33
CA THR A 403 5.63 8.30 23.76
C THR A 403 6.71 9.01 24.56
N GLN A 404 7.97 9.03 24.08
CA GLN A 404 9.09 9.71 24.75
C GLN A 404 8.95 11.24 24.75
N MET A 405 8.24 11.81 23.77
CA MET A 405 7.93 13.24 23.72
C MET A 405 6.68 13.62 24.54
N GLY A 406 6.02 12.66 25.17
CA GLY A 406 4.74 12.90 25.87
C GLY A 406 3.57 13.20 24.94
N LEU A 407 3.69 12.86 23.64
CA LEU A 407 2.60 12.96 22.67
C LEU A 407 1.78 11.66 22.65
N PRO A 408 0.48 11.72 22.35
CA PRO A 408 -0.27 10.51 22.07
C PRO A 408 0.36 9.75 20.89
N GLU A 409 0.58 8.46 21.07
CA GLU A 409 1.21 7.59 20.07
C GLU A 409 0.51 7.67 18.70
N GLN A 410 -0.83 7.78 18.74
CA GLN A 410 -1.66 7.88 17.53
C GLN A 410 -1.30 9.08 16.64
N VAL A 411 -0.74 10.17 17.17
CA VAL A 411 -0.42 11.38 16.42
C VAL A 411 0.65 11.11 15.36
N LEU A 412 1.83 10.62 15.79
CA LEU A 412 2.93 10.37 14.87
C LEU A 412 2.72 9.10 14.03
N VAL A 413 2.11 8.06 14.58
CA VAL A 413 1.76 6.84 13.84
C VAL A 413 0.78 7.14 12.71
N PHE A 414 -0.23 7.97 12.96
CA PHE A 414 -1.16 8.43 11.94
C PHE A 414 -0.45 9.22 10.84
N VAL A 415 0.42 10.18 11.21
CA VAL A 415 1.19 10.99 10.27
C VAL A 415 2.05 10.12 9.36
N ILE A 416 2.75 9.12 9.92
CA ILE A 416 3.55 8.17 9.13
C ILE A 416 2.65 7.28 8.26
N GLY A 417 1.56 6.72 8.80
CA GLY A 417 0.68 5.81 8.08
C GLY A 417 -0.01 6.46 6.87
N ILE A 418 -0.56 7.66 7.05
CA ILE A 418 -1.20 8.42 5.96
C ILE A 418 -0.13 9.01 5.02
N GLY A 419 0.91 9.63 5.59
CA GLY A 419 1.96 10.29 4.82
C GLY A 419 2.70 9.32 3.90
N ALA A 420 2.94 8.08 4.33
CA ALA A 420 3.56 7.05 3.50
C ALA A 420 2.77 6.71 2.21
N SER A 421 1.48 7.01 2.17
CA SER A 421 0.65 6.81 0.98
C SER A 421 0.51 8.07 0.11
N CYS A 422 1.07 9.21 0.54
CA CYS A 422 1.02 10.51 -0.15
C CYS A 422 2.25 10.69 -1.05
N ALA A 423 2.34 9.94 -2.15
CA ALA A 423 3.46 9.95 -3.09
C ALA A 423 2.95 10.28 -4.51
N PHE A 424 2.99 11.56 -4.89
CA PHE A 424 2.31 12.06 -6.08
C PHE A 424 3.24 12.71 -7.11
N MET A 425 4.55 12.90 -6.80
CA MET A 425 5.46 13.68 -7.64
C MET A 425 6.16 12.84 -8.72
N LEU A 426 6.54 11.60 -8.39
CA LEU A 426 7.42 10.82 -9.27
C LEU A 426 6.72 9.61 -9.87
N PRO A 427 7.04 9.24 -11.13
CA PRO A 427 6.51 8.02 -11.74
C PRO A 427 6.89 6.75 -10.96
N VAL A 428 8.08 6.73 -10.36
CA VAL A 428 8.60 5.57 -9.62
C VAL A 428 8.03 5.46 -8.20
N ALA A 429 7.40 6.53 -7.70
CA ALA A 429 6.93 6.57 -6.31
C ALA A 429 5.82 5.53 -6.02
N THR A 430 4.93 5.30 -6.98
CA THR A 430 3.85 4.31 -6.84
C THR A 430 3.59 3.59 -8.16
N PRO A 431 3.15 2.31 -8.12
CA PRO A 431 2.73 1.61 -9.33
C PRO A 431 1.62 2.32 -10.14
N PRO A 432 0.57 2.93 -9.52
CA PRO A 432 -0.39 3.74 -10.25
C PRO A 432 0.25 4.88 -11.06
N ASN A 433 1.20 5.61 -10.48
CA ASN A 433 1.94 6.67 -11.18
C ASN A 433 2.70 6.11 -12.39
N ALA A 434 3.41 4.99 -12.20
CA ALA A 434 4.15 4.33 -13.28
C ALA A 434 3.24 3.88 -14.42
N ILE A 435 2.06 3.30 -14.11
CA ILE A 435 1.08 2.84 -15.10
C ILE A 435 0.61 4.00 -15.99
N VAL A 436 0.19 5.11 -15.39
CA VAL A 436 -0.31 6.24 -16.18
C VAL A 436 0.81 6.97 -16.92
N PHE A 437 2.00 7.06 -16.32
CA PHE A 437 3.19 7.61 -16.98
C PHE A 437 3.64 6.77 -18.17
N GLY A 438 3.50 5.44 -18.09
CA GLY A 438 3.80 4.49 -19.15
C GLY A 438 2.99 4.68 -20.45
N THR A 439 1.90 5.47 -20.41
CA THR A 439 1.16 5.87 -21.62
C THR A 439 1.93 6.80 -22.54
N GLY A 440 3.01 7.43 -22.06
CA GLY A 440 3.81 8.40 -22.81
C GLY A 440 3.13 9.78 -22.99
N LEU A 441 1.91 9.98 -22.49
CA LEU A 441 1.15 11.23 -22.61
C LEU A 441 1.51 12.26 -21.54
N ILE A 442 2.09 11.82 -20.43
CA ILE A 442 2.42 12.64 -19.26
C ILE A 442 3.91 12.97 -19.29
N LYS A 443 4.28 14.25 -19.21
CA LYS A 443 5.67 14.66 -19.00
C LYS A 443 5.99 14.59 -17.49
N GLN A 444 7.18 14.11 -17.15
CA GLN A 444 7.60 14.02 -15.75
C GLN A 444 7.45 15.36 -15.01
N ARG A 445 7.80 16.49 -15.65
CA ARG A 445 7.64 17.81 -15.07
C ARG A 445 6.19 18.17 -14.72
N GLU A 446 5.21 17.68 -15.48
CA GLU A 446 3.79 17.92 -15.21
C GLU A 446 3.34 17.15 -13.97
N MET A 447 3.72 15.87 -13.87
CA MET A 447 3.48 15.05 -12.68
C MET A 447 4.16 15.68 -11.45
N MET A 448 5.43 16.08 -11.56
CA MET A 448 6.16 16.72 -10.47
C MET A 448 5.50 18.01 -9.99
N ASN A 449 5.08 18.89 -10.89
CA ASN A 449 4.48 20.17 -10.50
C ASN A 449 3.13 19.97 -9.80
N VAL A 450 2.28 19.10 -10.34
CA VAL A 450 0.99 18.77 -9.71
C VAL A 450 1.19 18.07 -8.38
N GLY A 451 2.07 17.06 -8.36
CA GLY A 451 2.37 16.27 -7.18
C GLY A 451 3.01 17.09 -6.07
N LEU A 452 3.92 18.02 -6.40
CA LEU A 452 4.54 18.89 -5.39
C LEU A 452 3.51 19.77 -4.68
N LEU A 453 2.60 20.40 -5.44
CA LEU A 453 1.53 21.20 -4.83
C LEU A 453 0.65 20.31 -3.94
N LEU A 454 0.26 19.13 -4.42
CA LEU A 454 -0.55 18.21 -3.66
C LEU A 454 0.18 17.69 -2.40
N ASN A 455 1.47 17.36 -2.50
CA ASN A 455 2.27 16.94 -1.36
C ASN A 455 2.35 18.01 -0.27
N VAL A 456 2.59 19.29 -0.67
CA VAL A 456 2.59 20.41 0.27
C VAL A 456 1.22 20.58 0.95
N LEU A 457 0.13 20.47 0.20
CA LEU A 457 -1.22 20.52 0.76
C LEU A 457 -1.49 19.35 1.71
N CYS A 458 -1.00 18.13 1.37
CA CYS A 458 -1.11 16.97 2.23
C CYS A 458 -0.29 17.12 3.52
N ILE A 459 0.93 17.66 3.46
CA ILE A 459 1.74 17.97 4.66
C ILE A 459 0.95 18.87 5.62
N VAL A 460 0.41 19.96 5.10
CA VAL A 460 -0.38 20.90 5.91
C VAL A 460 -1.62 20.23 6.48
N LEU A 461 -2.40 19.54 5.64
CA LEU A 461 -3.64 18.88 6.06
C LEU A 461 -3.38 17.79 7.11
N VAL A 462 -2.44 16.88 6.86
CA VAL A 462 -2.12 15.77 7.77
C VAL A 462 -1.59 16.29 9.11
N ALA A 463 -0.71 17.30 9.07
CA ALA A 463 -0.16 17.88 10.29
C ALA A 463 -1.24 18.61 11.12
N LEU A 464 -2.09 19.41 10.49
CA LEU A 464 -3.18 20.10 11.19
C LEU A 464 -4.21 19.12 11.73
N TRP A 465 -4.59 18.10 10.94
CA TRP A 465 -5.51 17.06 11.42
C TRP A 465 -4.93 16.33 12.64
N ALA A 466 -3.67 15.89 12.56
CA ALA A 466 -3.01 15.19 13.65
C ALA A 466 -2.96 16.08 14.92
N TYR A 467 -2.70 17.37 14.77
CA TYR A 467 -2.62 18.30 15.87
C TYR A 467 -4.00 18.62 16.49
N PHE A 468 -5.00 18.96 15.66
CA PHE A 468 -6.29 19.43 16.18
C PHE A 468 -7.29 18.33 16.48
N VAL A 469 -7.15 17.14 15.89
CA VAL A 469 -8.13 16.05 16.01
C VAL A 469 -7.60 14.90 16.87
N LEU A 470 -6.29 14.62 16.82
CA LEU A 470 -5.71 13.48 17.52
C LEU A 470 -4.95 13.85 18.80
N MET A 471 -4.60 15.12 19.00
CA MET A 471 -4.16 15.59 20.30
C MET A 471 -5.36 15.88 21.18
N PRO A 472 -5.35 15.50 22.48
CA PRO A 472 -6.45 15.70 23.41
C PRO A 472 -6.71 17.18 23.71
#